data_d3ff981c80a2b4b5b5b8122afda93cec
#
_entry.id   d3ff981c80a2b4b5b5b8122afda93cec
#
_cell.length_a   1.000
_cell.length_b   1.000
_cell.length_c   1.000
_cell.angle_alpha   90.00
_cell.angle_beta   90.00
_cell.angle_gamma   90.00
#
_symmetry.space_group_name_H-M   'P 1'
#
loop_
_entity.id
_entity.type
_entity.pdbx_description
1 polymer ?
#
loop_
_entity_poly.entity_id
_entity_poly.type
_entity_poly.pdbx_seq_one_letter_code
_entity_poly.pdbx_strand_id
1 'polypeptide(L)'
;DDFINKNISISTIRKQEIEIAFDSKNFDRAVELAKDGIKCDEQSKPGLAKDWYDWLLKIALSLNDTDNCITYARHRLIENFGGTQDYYQILKSNIEPKNWHPFLEELIKEVTPKSRWSYTELLRNIYIKEQWWDRLYIMLKQNLSLEKIKENEQYLTQDYRSELIELYSERIANYVEKNVGRNHYQTACRYLRRMKKLGGTERADELIELFRKQYPQRKALLDELSKV
;
A
#
# COMPACT_ATOMS: atom_id res chain seq x y z
N ASP A 1 -14.97 -39.18 -15.08
CA ASP A 1 -15.80 -37.96 -15.27
C ASP A 1 -16.88 -37.83 -14.18
N ASP A 2 -17.61 -38.89 -13.80
CA ASP A 2 -18.72 -38.83 -12.82
C ASP A 2 -18.22 -38.49 -11.38
N PHE A 3 -17.07 -38.99 -10.99
CA PHE A 3 -16.42 -38.68 -9.69
C PHE A 3 -16.01 -37.22 -9.61
N ILE A 4 -15.40 -36.69 -10.66
CA ILE A 4 -14.96 -35.27 -10.76
C ILE A 4 -16.15 -34.36 -10.65
N ASN A 5 -17.20 -34.59 -11.44
CA ASN A 5 -18.41 -33.76 -11.42
C ASN A 5 -19.11 -33.74 -10.05
N LYS A 6 -19.13 -34.87 -9.34
CA LYS A 6 -19.68 -34.97 -7.97
C LYS A 6 -18.85 -34.25 -6.92
N ASN A 7 -17.52 -34.10 -7.15
CA ASN A 7 -16.59 -33.52 -6.18
C ASN A 7 -16.01 -32.16 -6.61
N ILE A 8 -16.53 -31.57 -7.67
CA ILE A 8 -16.04 -30.30 -8.21
C ILE A 8 -16.18 -29.11 -7.24
N SER A 9 -17.01 -29.26 -6.21
CA SER A 9 -17.09 -28.30 -5.10
C SER A 9 -15.85 -28.28 -4.21
N ILE A 10 -15.02 -29.32 -4.26
CA ILE A 10 -13.74 -29.38 -3.54
C ILE A 10 -12.74 -28.51 -4.32
N SER A 11 -12.24 -27.46 -3.67
CA SER A 11 -11.36 -26.45 -4.28
C SER A 11 -10.13 -27.04 -4.99
N THR A 12 -9.54 -28.11 -4.45
CA THR A 12 -8.37 -28.77 -5.05
C THR A 12 -8.74 -29.44 -6.37
N ILE A 13 -9.87 -30.15 -6.43
CA ILE A 13 -10.36 -30.80 -7.66
C ILE A 13 -10.70 -29.74 -8.70
N ARG A 14 -11.42 -28.69 -8.30
CA ARG A 14 -11.74 -27.56 -9.21
C ARG A 14 -10.47 -26.93 -9.79
N LYS A 15 -9.45 -26.70 -8.98
CA LYS A 15 -8.17 -26.14 -9.45
C LYS A 15 -7.50 -27.03 -10.49
N GLN A 16 -7.45 -28.33 -10.27
CA GLN A 16 -6.91 -29.29 -11.22
C GLN A 16 -7.70 -29.30 -12.54
N GLU A 17 -9.02 -29.28 -12.47
CA GLU A 17 -9.87 -29.24 -13.67
C GLU A 17 -9.72 -27.94 -14.46
N ILE A 18 -9.56 -26.80 -13.78
CA ILE A 18 -9.25 -25.52 -14.44
C ILE A 18 -7.91 -25.63 -15.17
N GLU A 19 -6.89 -26.21 -14.53
CA GLU A 19 -5.57 -26.39 -15.11
C GLU A 19 -5.61 -27.29 -16.36
N ILE A 20 -6.27 -28.43 -16.29
CA ILE A 20 -6.49 -29.34 -17.43
C ILE A 20 -7.23 -28.64 -18.56
N ALA A 21 -8.30 -27.93 -18.25
CA ALA A 21 -9.08 -27.17 -19.24
C ALA A 21 -8.24 -26.08 -19.90
N PHE A 22 -7.43 -25.35 -19.12
CA PHE A 22 -6.54 -24.32 -19.61
C PHE A 22 -5.46 -24.89 -20.54
N ASP A 23 -4.79 -25.98 -20.13
CA ASP A 23 -3.71 -26.62 -20.92
C ASP A 23 -4.24 -27.24 -22.21
N SER A 24 -5.47 -27.75 -22.20
CA SER A 24 -6.17 -28.23 -23.41
C SER A 24 -6.79 -27.12 -24.25
N LYS A 25 -6.60 -25.85 -23.89
CA LYS A 25 -7.18 -24.65 -24.54
C LYS A 25 -8.71 -24.60 -24.51
N ASN A 26 -9.35 -25.37 -23.64
CA ASN A 26 -10.78 -25.27 -23.39
C ASN A 26 -11.07 -24.14 -22.42
N PHE A 27 -10.82 -22.90 -22.86
CA PHE A 27 -10.94 -21.70 -22.03
C PHE A 27 -12.35 -21.45 -21.52
N ASP A 28 -13.38 -21.79 -22.29
CA ASP A 28 -14.77 -21.65 -21.86
C ASP A 28 -15.04 -22.47 -20.60
N ARG A 29 -14.59 -23.73 -20.59
CA ARG A 29 -14.71 -24.60 -19.42
C ARG A 29 -13.90 -24.09 -18.23
N ALA A 30 -12.69 -23.64 -18.47
CA ALA A 30 -11.83 -23.07 -17.42
C ALA A 30 -12.46 -21.82 -16.78
N VAL A 31 -13.05 -20.94 -17.58
CA VAL A 31 -13.78 -19.74 -17.12
C VAL A 31 -15.01 -20.14 -16.31
N GLU A 32 -15.81 -21.08 -16.78
CA GLU A 32 -16.99 -21.58 -16.07
C GLU A 32 -16.63 -22.07 -14.67
N LEU A 33 -15.64 -22.97 -14.58
CA LEU A 33 -15.16 -23.54 -13.33
C LEU A 33 -14.63 -22.48 -12.36
N ALA A 34 -13.87 -21.51 -12.85
CA ALA A 34 -13.34 -20.44 -12.03
C ALA A 34 -14.46 -19.51 -11.51
N LYS A 35 -15.44 -19.17 -12.34
CA LYS A 35 -16.62 -18.37 -11.93
C LYS A 35 -17.48 -19.10 -10.90
N ASP A 36 -17.65 -20.40 -11.04
CA ASP A 36 -18.36 -21.21 -10.04
C ASP A 36 -17.57 -21.33 -8.74
N GLY A 37 -16.23 -21.35 -8.84
CA GLY A 37 -15.35 -21.26 -7.68
C GLY A 37 -15.56 -19.96 -6.90
N ILE A 38 -15.66 -18.82 -7.57
CA ILE A 38 -15.95 -17.54 -6.94
C ILE A 38 -17.30 -17.60 -6.20
N LYS A 39 -18.37 -18.04 -6.87
CA LYS A 39 -19.69 -18.13 -6.24
C LYS A 39 -19.70 -18.99 -4.97
N CYS A 40 -18.93 -20.09 -4.96
CA CYS A 40 -18.86 -20.99 -3.81
C CYS A 40 -18.02 -20.43 -2.65
N ASP A 41 -16.92 -19.75 -2.96
CA ASP A 41 -15.86 -19.47 -1.97
C ASP A 41 -15.79 -17.98 -1.55
N GLU A 42 -16.37 -17.04 -2.31
CA GLU A 42 -16.20 -15.59 -2.09
C GLU A 42 -16.58 -15.15 -0.68
N GLN A 43 -17.68 -15.67 -0.14
CA GLN A 43 -18.15 -15.32 1.21
C GLN A 43 -17.51 -16.18 2.31
N SER A 44 -17.26 -17.47 2.04
CA SER A 44 -16.83 -18.43 3.05
C SER A 44 -15.31 -18.60 3.13
N LYS A 45 -14.60 -18.43 2.01
CA LYS A 45 -13.17 -18.66 1.86
C LYS A 45 -12.53 -17.61 0.94
N PRO A 46 -12.49 -16.34 1.33
CA PRO A 46 -12.03 -15.25 0.47
C PRO A 46 -10.58 -15.44 -0.04
N GLY A 47 -9.77 -16.22 0.68
CA GLY A 47 -8.42 -16.60 0.22
C GLY A 47 -8.44 -17.45 -1.05
N LEU A 48 -9.40 -18.40 -1.17
CA LEU A 48 -9.57 -19.21 -2.36
C LEU A 48 -10.23 -18.43 -3.51
N ALA A 49 -11.14 -17.53 -3.21
CA ALA A 49 -11.74 -16.68 -4.23
C ALA A 49 -10.69 -15.90 -5.03
N LYS A 50 -9.60 -15.48 -4.36
CA LYS A 50 -8.46 -14.82 -5.02
C LYS A 50 -7.80 -15.71 -6.07
N ASP A 51 -7.62 -16.99 -5.79
CA ASP A 51 -7.04 -17.94 -6.75
C ASP A 51 -7.91 -18.07 -8.01
N TRP A 52 -9.23 -18.04 -7.86
CA TRP A 52 -10.15 -18.10 -9.00
C TRP A 52 -10.09 -16.85 -9.87
N TYR A 53 -9.99 -15.66 -9.25
CA TYR A 53 -9.74 -14.42 -10.00
C TYR A 53 -8.40 -14.43 -10.72
N ASP A 54 -7.34 -15.00 -10.13
CA ASP A 54 -6.04 -15.15 -10.79
C ASP A 54 -6.12 -16.08 -12.00
N TRP A 55 -6.89 -17.16 -11.92
CA TRP A 55 -7.16 -18.02 -13.08
C TRP A 55 -7.92 -17.28 -14.18
N LEU A 56 -8.96 -16.54 -13.85
CA LEU A 56 -9.70 -15.74 -14.83
C LEU A 56 -8.80 -14.70 -15.52
N LEU A 57 -7.92 -14.06 -14.76
CA LEU A 57 -6.95 -13.13 -15.31
C LEU A 57 -5.94 -13.82 -16.23
N LYS A 58 -5.42 -15.00 -15.83
CA LYS A 58 -4.51 -15.79 -16.65
C LYS A 58 -5.15 -16.19 -17.98
N ILE A 59 -6.42 -16.60 -17.96
CA ILE A 59 -7.18 -16.95 -19.17
C ILE A 59 -7.36 -15.71 -20.06
N ALA A 60 -7.81 -14.60 -19.49
CA ALA A 60 -8.01 -13.35 -20.22
C ALA A 60 -6.73 -12.86 -20.91
N LEU A 61 -5.59 -12.92 -20.20
CA LEU A 61 -4.28 -12.61 -20.77
C LEU A 61 -3.92 -13.54 -21.94
N SER A 62 -4.22 -14.84 -21.84
CA SER A 62 -3.94 -15.82 -22.90
C SER A 62 -4.80 -15.60 -24.15
N LEU A 63 -6.01 -15.04 -23.97
CA LEU A 63 -6.96 -14.71 -25.04
C LEU A 63 -6.76 -13.29 -25.59
N ASN A 64 -5.89 -12.48 -25.00
CA ASN A 64 -5.77 -11.04 -25.25
C ASN A 64 -7.12 -10.29 -25.08
N ASP A 65 -7.92 -10.75 -24.11
CA ASP A 65 -9.21 -10.14 -23.77
C ASP A 65 -8.98 -8.95 -22.83
N THR A 66 -8.81 -7.78 -23.44
CA THR A 66 -8.48 -6.54 -22.75
C THR A 66 -9.49 -6.17 -21.65
N ASP A 67 -10.80 -6.32 -21.92
CA ASP A 67 -11.85 -5.92 -20.97
C ASP A 67 -11.84 -6.79 -19.72
N ASN A 68 -11.70 -8.10 -19.90
CA ASN A 68 -11.59 -9.04 -18.79
C ASN A 68 -10.22 -8.92 -18.08
N CYS A 69 -9.13 -8.62 -18.79
CA CYS A 69 -7.83 -8.31 -18.16
C CYS A 69 -7.95 -7.11 -17.21
N ILE A 70 -8.59 -6.02 -17.65
CA ILE A 70 -8.81 -4.84 -16.83
C ILE A 70 -9.72 -5.18 -15.63
N THR A 71 -10.81 -5.87 -15.86
CA THR A 71 -11.79 -6.23 -14.82
C THR A 71 -11.14 -7.05 -13.70
N TYR A 72 -10.45 -8.13 -14.04
CA TYR A 72 -9.88 -9.05 -13.06
C TYR A 72 -8.61 -8.46 -12.40
N ALA A 73 -7.75 -7.79 -13.15
CA ALA A 73 -6.57 -7.15 -12.60
C ALA A 73 -6.95 -6.00 -11.64
N ARG A 74 -8.00 -5.22 -11.94
CA ARG A 74 -8.53 -4.19 -11.06
C ARG A 74 -9.05 -4.77 -9.75
N HIS A 75 -9.87 -5.84 -9.83
CA HIS A 75 -10.35 -6.52 -8.64
C HIS A 75 -9.20 -7.01 -7.77
N ARG A 76 -8.22 -7.66 -8.37
CA ARG A 76 -7.03 -8.19 -7.66
C ARG A 76 -6.15 -7.09 -7.08
N LEU A 77 -6.00 -5.96 -7.76
CA LEU A 77 -5.24 -4.82 -7.26
C LEU A 77 -5.86 -4.24 -5.97
N ILE A 78 -7.19 -4.14 -5.91
CA ILE A 78 -7.91 -3.62 -4.75
C ILE A 78 -7.88 -4.60 -3.57
N GLU A 79 -8.09 -5.89 -3.83
CA GLU A 79 -8.22 -6.90 -2.76
C GLU A 79 -6.89 -7.48 -2.28
N ASN A 80 -5.84 -7.42 -3.09
CA ASN A 80 -4.56 -8.04 -2.74
C ASN A 80 -3.36 -7.14 -3.07
N PHE A 81 -3.26 -6.04 -2.36
CA PHE A 81 -2.08 -5.22 -2.44
C PHE A 81 -0.89 -5.94 -1.79
N GLY A 82 0.12 -6.31 -2.61
CA GLY A 82 1.33 -7.05 -2.16
C GLY A 82 1.43 -8.50 -2.66
N GLY A 83 0.57 -8.92 -3.60
CA GLY A 83 0.70 -10.21 -4.29
C GLY A 83 1.96 -10.28 -5.18
N THR A 84 2.33 -11.50 -5.57
CA THR A 84 3.51 -11.75 -6.43
C THR A 84 3.34 -11.22 -7.86
N GLN A 85 2.11 -11.00 -8.31
CA GLN A 85 1.79 -10.52 -9.65
C GLN A 85 1.60 -9.00 -9.64
N ASP A 86 2.23 -8.29 -10.57
CA ASP A 86 2.09 -6.84 -10.70
C ASP A 86 0.81 -6.48 -11.49
N TYR A 87 -0.34 -6.54 -10.79
CA TYR A 87 -1.64 -6.17 -11.36
C TYR A 87 -1.70 -4.73 -11.85
N TYR A 88 -0.93 -3.84 -11.22
CA TYR A 88 -0.80 -2.46 -11.66
C TYR A 88 -0.20 -2.37 -13.06
N GLN A 89 0.87 -3.13 -13.33
CA GLN A 89 1.50 -3.14 -14.64
C GLN A 89 0.60 -3.78 -15.70
N ILE A 90 -0.15 -4.83 -15.34
CA ILE A 90 -1.15 -5.43 -16.24
C ILE A 90 -2.20 -4.40 -16.63
N LEU A 91 -2.75 -3.64 -15.68
CA LEU A 91 -3.71 -2.58 -15.96
C LEU A 91 -3.11 -1.50 -16.87
N LYS A 92 -1.90 -1.04 -16.53
CA LYS A 92 -1.21 0.01 -17.30
C LYS A 92 -0.94 -0.39 -18.75
N SER A 93 -0.72 -1.69 -19.01
CA SER A 93 -0.48 -2.23 -20.35
C SER A 93 -1.77 -2.43 -21.16
N ASN A 94 -2.92 -2.59 -20.50
CA ASN A 94 -4.20 -2.86 -21.14
C ASN A 94 -5.12 -1.63 -21.25
N ILE A 95 -4.81 -0.53 -20.56
CA ILE A 95 -5.56 0.72 -20.62
C ILE A 95 -4.82 1.71 -21.52
N GLU A 96 -5.54 2.33 -22.45
CA GLU A 96 -4.97 3.37 -23.31
C GLU A 96 -4.37 4.51 -22.47
N PRO A 97 -3.19 5.04 -22.84
CA PRO A 97 -2.49 6.08 -22.07
C PRO A 97 -3.37 7.30 -21.72
N LYS A 98 -4.25 7.72 -22.66
CA LYS A 98 -5.17 8.84 -22.42
C LYS A 98 -6.22 8.57 -21.34
N ASN A 99 -6.56 7.30 -21.09
CA ASN A 99 -7.56 6.85 -20.12
C ASN A 99 -6.93 6.44 -18.80
N TRP A 100 -5.61 6.35 -18.72
CA TRP A 100 -4.92 5.84 -17.51
C TRP A 100 -5.15 6.72 -16.28
N HIS A 101 -4.93 8.02 -16.40
CA HIS A 101 -5.17 8.94 -15.27
C HIS A 101 -6.64 9.00 -14.83
N PRO A 102 -7.63 9.13 -15.74
CA PRO A 102 -9.04 9.00 -15.37
C PRO A 102 -9.36 7.69 -14.63
N PHE A 103 -8.84 6.57 -15.08
CA PHE A 103 -9.01 5.27 -14.43
C PHE A 103 -8.46 5.27 -13.00
N LEU A 104 -7.25 5.81 -12.78
CA LEU A 104 -6.66 5.91 -11.45
C LEU A 104 -7.46 6.83 -10.52
N GLU A 105 -8.02 7.94 -11.03
CA GLU A 105 -8.86 8.83 -10.25
C GLU A 105 -10.15 8.14 -9.78
N GLU A 106 -10.77 7.33 -10.62
CA GLU A 106 -11.93 6.51 -10.23
C GLU A 106 -11.56 5.48 -9.18
N LEU A 107 -10.44 4.77 -9.35
CA LEU A 107 -9.94 3.80 -8.40
C LEU A 107 -9.69 4.44 -7.03
N ILE A 108 -9.02 5.60 -7.01
CA ILE A 108 -8.72 6.35 -5.78
C ILE A 108 -10.02 6.77 -5.09
N LYS A 109 -10.99 7.29 -5.82
CA LYS A 109 -12.31 7.67 -5.26
C LYS A 109 -13.04 6.48 -4.64
N GLU A 110 -12.92 5.30 -5.23
CA GLU A 110 -13.56 4.09 -4.69
C GLU A 110 -12.92 3.62 -3.39
N VAL A 111 -11.58 3.64 -3.29
CA VAL A 111 -10.87 3.07 -2.14
C VAL A 111 -10.72 4.04 -0.97
N THR A 112 -10.68 5.35 -1.23
CA THR A 112 -10.46 6.38 -0.21
C THR A 112 -11.48 6.33 0.95
N PRO A 113 -12.80 6.17 0.73
CA PRO A 113 -13.77 6.13 1.81
C PRO A 113 -13.69 4.88 2.69
N LYS A 114 -13.04 3.82 2.23
CA LYS A 114 -13.07 2.49 2.87
C LYS A 114 -12.12 2.35 4.07
N SER A 115 -11.29 3.34 4.35
CA SER A 115 -10.45 3.49 5.59
C SER A 115 -9.70 2.24 6.07
N ARG A 116 -9.36 1.30 5.19
CA ARG A 116 -8.56 0.12 5.52
C ARG A 116 -7.07 0.43 5.34
N TRP A 117 -6.24 -0.12 6.20
CA TRP A 117 -4.78 0.02 6.09
C TRP A 117 -4.24 -0.43 4.72
N SER A 118 -4.79 -1.51 4.16
CA SER A 118 -4.45 -2.01 2.82
C SER A 118 -4.67 -0.97 1.72
N TYR A 119 -5.71 -0.15 1.82
CA TYR A 119 -5.97 0.91 0.84
C TYR A 119 -4.99 2.09 0.98
N THR A 120 -4.54 2.39 2.19
CA THR A 120 -3.48 3.39 2.40
C THR A 120 -2.18 2.98 1.70
N GLU A 121 -1.79 1.71 1.79
CA GLU A 121 -0.62 1.20 1.07
C GLU A 121 -0.84 1.15 -0.45
N LEU A 122 -2.03 0.82 -0.92
CA LEU A 122 -2.39 0.88 -2.34
C LEU A 122 -2.24 2.32 -2.88
N LEU A 123 -2.85 3.30 -2.21
CA LEU A 123 -2.76 4.71 -2.59
C LEU A 123 -1.31 5.20 -2.58
N ARG A 124 -0.56 4.89 -1.52
CA ARG A 124 0.85 5.22 -1.40
C ARG A 124 1.66 4.75 -2.62
N ASN A 125 1.45 3.50 -3.04
CA ASN A 125 2.21 2.95 -4.15
C ASN A 125 1.76 3.51 -5.50
N ILE A 126 0.48 3.82 -5.68
CA ILE A 126 0.01 4.56 -6.85
C ILE A 126 0.71 5.91 -6.92
N TYR A 127 0.74 6.67 -5.82
CA TYR A 127 1.38 7.99 -5.79
C TYR A 127 2.88 7.92 -6.09
N ILE A 128 3.58 6.90 -5.59
CA ILE A 128 5.00 6.66 -5.88
C ILE A 128 5.21 6.29 -7.34
N LYS A 129 4.43 5.33 -7.89
CA LYS A 129 4.56 4.88 -9.28
C LYS A 129 4.23 5.97 -10.31
N GLU A 130 3.27 6.84 -9.99
CA GLU A 130 2.87 7.97 -10.85
C GLU A 130 3.60 9.28 -10.52
N GLN A 131 4.50 9.26 -9.52
CA GLN A 131 5.27 10.44 -9.06
C GLN A 131 4.36 11.61 -8.62
N TRP A 132 3.23 11.30 -8.01
CA TRP A 132 2.30 12.29 -7.47
C TRP A 132 2.74 12.70 -6.06
N TRP A 133 3.86 13.42 -5.99
CA TRP A 133 4.53 13.77 -4.74
C TRP A 133 3.70 14.67 -3.83
N ASP A 134 2.90 15.57 -4.40
CA ASP A 134 1.94 16.38 -3.68
C ASP A 134 0.92 15.54 -2.90
N ARG A 135 0.36 14.52 -3.55
CA ARG A 135 -0.60 13.60 -2.92
C ARG A 135 0.06 12.70 -1.89
N LEU A 136 1.27 12.23 -2.17
CA LEU A 136 2.07 11.48 -1.20
C LEU A 136 2.33 12.32 0.05
N TYR A 137 2.75 13.58 -0.11
CA TYR A 137 2.97 14.50 1.00
C TYR A 137 1.71 14.76 1.81
N ILE A 138 0.58 15.06 1.15
CA ILE A 138 -0.72 15.25 1.82
C ILE A 138 -1.12 14.01 2.62
N MET A 139 -0.92 12.83 2.07
CA MET A 139 -1.19 11.56 2.76
C MET A 139 -0.31 11.41 4.00
N LEU A 140 0.99 11.71 3.92
CA LEU A 140 1.91 11.67 5.06
C LEU A 140 1.54 12.67 6.16
N LYS A 141 0.95 13.80 5.79
CA LYS A 141 0.45 14.80 6.73
C LYS A 141 -0.77 14.33 7.53
N GLN A 142 -1.53 13.38 7.03
CA GLN A 142 -2.75 12.84 7.66
C GLN A 142 -2.49 11.73 8.71
N ASN A 143 -1.71 12.02 9.78
CA ASN A 143 -1.55 11.14 10.95
C ASN A 143 -0.68 9.88 10.80
N LEU A 144 0.35 9.90 9.97
CA LEU A 144 1.31 8.80 9.92
C LEU A 144 2.41 8.95 10.98
N SER A 145 2.99 7.80 11.38
CA SER A 145 4.09 7.75 12.35
C SER A 145 5.40 8.30 11.77
N LEU A 146 6.34 8.62 12.65
CA LEU A 146 7.69 9.04 12.26
C LEU A 146 8.40 8.01 11.37
N GLU A 147 8.13 6.71 11.59
CA GLU A 147 8.63 5.63 10.75
C GLU A 147 8.09 5.72 9.32
N LYS A 148 6.79 5.98 9.17
CA LYS A 148 6.16 6.11 7.84
C LYS A 148 6.66 7.33 7.08
N ILE A 149 6.91 8.44 7.76
CA ILE A 149 7.55 9.60 7.14
C ILE A 149 8.94 9.22 6.63
N LYS A 150 9.75 8.55 7.47
CA LYS A 150 11.09 8.08 7.11
C LYS A 150 11.09 7.13 5.91
N GLU A 151 10.16 6.19 5.84
CA GLU A 151 10.05 5.23 4.72
C GLU A 151 9.80 5.93 3.37
N ASN A 152 9.16 7.10 3.41
CA ASN A 152 8.75 7.82 2.21
C ASN A 152 9.60 9.05 1.89
N GLU A 153 10.48 9.51 2.80
CA GLU A 153 11.22 10.76 2.62
C GLU A 153 12.08 10.78 1.35
N GLN A 154 12.63 9.63 0.93
CA GLN A 154 13.45 9.54 -0.28
C GLN A 154 12.74 10.02 -1.55
N TYR A 155 11.41 9.92 -1.61
CA TYR A 155 10.61 10.38 -2.73
C TYR A 155 10.28 11.87 -2.67
N LEU A 156 10.45 12.50 -1.50
CA LEU A 156 10.05 13.88 -1.25
C LEU A 156 11.23 14.82 -0.99
N THR A 157 12.46 14.30 -0.83
CA THR A 157 13.63 15.10 -0.46
C THR A 157 14.05 16.12 -1.50
N GLN A 158 13.67 15.96 -2.76
CA GLN A 158 14.03 16.90 -3.81
C GLN A 158 13.12 18.13 -3.79
N ASP A 159 11.82 17.94 -3.83
CA ASP A 159 10.85 19.03 -4.06
C ASP A 159 10.12 19.47 -2.77
N TYR A 160 10.10 18.64 -1.73
CA TYR A 160 9.35 18.84 -0.47
C TYR A 160 10.27 18.81 0.76
N ARG A 161 11.54 19.20 0.60
CA ARG A 161 12.51 19.14 1.71
C ARG A 161 12.12 20.00 2.90
N SER A 162 11.71 21.22 2.65
CA SER A 162 11.29 22.17 3.69
C SER A 162 10.05 21.68 4.43
N GLU A 163 9.09 21.18 3.67
CA GLU A 163 7.83 20.63 4.20
C GLU A 163 8.06 19.34 5.00
N LEU A 164 9.03 18.52 4.59
CA LEU A 164 9.45 17.34 5.36
C LEU A 164 10.09 17.72 6.71
N ILE A 165 10.92 18.77 6.73
CA ILE A 165 11.53 19.26 7.95
C ILE A 165 10.44 19.73 8.93
N GLU A 166 9.46 20.50 8.47
CA GLU A 166 8.34 20.93 9.29
C GLU A 166 7.48 19.75 9.75
N LEU A 167 7.22 18.79 8.89
CA LEU A 167 6.46 17.60 9.24
C LEU A 167 7.18 16.77 10.32
N TYR A 168 8.50 16.58 10.21
CA TYR A 168 9.29 15.95 11.25
C TYR A 168 9.24 16.75 12.56
N SER A 169 9.40 18.07 12.50
CA SER A 169 9.33 18.96 13.68
C SER A 169 8.01 18.78 14.42
N GLU A 170 6.89 18.87 13.71
CA GLU A 170 5.55 18.67 14.29
C GLU A 170 5.38 17.27 14.91
N ARG A 171 5.80 16.22 14.19
CA ARG A 171 5.62 14.84 14.65
C ARG A 171 6.53 14.48 15.81
N ILE A 172 7.76 15.01 15.85
CA ILE A 172 8.68 14.84 16.99
C ILE A 172 8.12 15.54 18.23
N ALA A 173 7.58 16.76 18.08
CA ALA A 173 6.95 17.48 19.19
C ALA A 173 5.79 16.70 19.79
N ASN A 174 4.85 16.26 18.95
CA ASN A 174 3.72 15.43 19.36
C ASN A 174 4.15 14.09 19.99
N TYR A 175 5.23 13.49 19.47
CA TYR A 175 5.75 12.25 20.01
C TYR A 175 6.35 12.42 21.41
N VAL A 176 7.14 13.47 21.63
CA VAL A 176 7.75 13.78 22.96
C VAL A 176 6.67 14.16 23.98
N GLU A 177 5.64 14.88 23.55
CA GLU A 177 4.53 15.23 24.42
C GLU A 177 3.81 13.98 24.95
N LYS A 178 3.47 13.05 24.07
CA LYS A 178 2.64 11.86 24.38
C LYS A 178 3.41 10.71 25.01
N ASN A 179 4.75 10.69 24.88
CA ASN A 179 5.56 9.54 25.29
C ASN A 179 6.62 9.96 26.31
N VAL A 180 6.71 9.20 27.42
CA VAL A 180 7.67 9.41 28.50
C VAL A 180 8.54 8.17 28.66
N GLY A 181 9.84 8.39 28.89
CA GLY A 181 10.83 7.35 29.10
C GLY A 181 12.01 7.41 28.14
N ARG A 182 13.18 6.92 28.60
CA ARG A 182 14.46 7.06 27.89
C ARG A 182 14.41 6.51 26.44
N ASN A 183 13.80 5.36 26.23
CA ASN A 183 13.69 4.74 24.90
C ASN A 183 12.91 5.63 23.91
N HIS A 184 11.85 6.28 24.38
CA HIS A 184 11.10 7.24 23.57
C HIS A 184 11.91 8.49 23.27
N TYR A 185 12.67 8.99 24.24
CA TYR A 185 13.55 10.14 24.05
C TYR A 185 14.68 9.85 23.07
N GLN A 186 15.28 8.66 23.13
CA GLN A 186 16.26 8.22 22.14
C GLN A 186 15.66 8.13 20.74
N THR A 187 14.43 7.67 20.63
CA THR A 187 13.69 7.66 19.35
C THR A 187 13.51 9.09 18.83
N ALA A 188 13.03 10.01 19.64
CA ALA A 188 12.89 11.42 19.25
C ALA A 188 14.23 12.02 18.81
N CYS A 189 15.31 11.80 19.56
CA CYS A 189 16.66 12.26 19.24
C CYS A 189 17.19 11.66 17.93
N ARG A 190 16.86 10.42 17.61
CA ARG A 190 17.19 9.81 16.32
C ARG A 190 16.55 10.56 15.16
N TYR A 191 15.30 10.99 15.30
CA TYR A 191 14.59 11.77 14.26
C TYR A 191 15.05 13.24 14.22
N LEU A 192 15.44 13.85 15.33
CA LEU A 192 16.09 15.17 15.34
C LEU A 192 17.41 15.13 14.54
N ARG A 193 18.26 14.11 14.75
CA ARG A 193 19.50 13.93 13.94
C ARG A 193 19.18 13.72 12.46
N ARG A 194 18.08 13.02 12.15
CA ARG A 194 17.65 12.83 10.77
C ARG A 194 17.21 14.15 10.14
N MET A 195 16.45 14.95 10.87
CA MET A 195 16.03 16.29 10.46
C MET A 195 17.23 17.21 10.15
N LYS A 196 18.30 17.17 11.00
CA LYS A 196 19.56 17.86 10.74
C LYS A 196 20.22 17.37 9.43
N LYS A 197 20.25 16.05 9.17
CA LYS A 197 20.79 15.49 7.92
C LYS A 197 20.02 15.92 6.67
N LEU A 198 18.74 16.21 6.80
CA LEU A 198 17.91 16.78 5.71
C LEU A 198 18.15 18.28 5.49
N GLY A 199 19.03 18.91 6.28
CA GLY A 199 19.32 20.35 6.20
C GLY A 199 18.51 21.20 7.17
N GLY A 200 17.69 20.60 8.04
CA GLY A 200 16.86 21.29 9.03
C GLY A 200 17.57 21.49 10.38
N THR A 201 18.87 21.86 10.39
CA THR A 201 19.66 22.01 11.63
C THR A 201 19.06 23.10 12.52
N GLU A 202 18.82 24.28 11.98
CA GLU A 202 18.24 25.40 12.70
C GLU A 202 16.90 25.03 13.33
N ARG A 203 16.00 24.43 12.56
CA ARG A 203 14.68 23.98 13.03
C ARG A 203 14.77 22.89 14.10
N ALA A 204 15.74 21.99 14.00
CA ALA A 204 16.00 20.96 15.00
C ALA A 204 16.50 21.57 16.31
N ASP A 205 17.40 22.57 16.23
CA ASP A 205 17.93 23.26 17.40
C ASP A 205 16.86 24.08 18.11
N GLU A 206 16.00 24.79 17.37
CA GLU A 206 14.82 25.46 17.92
C GLU A 206 13.92 24.49 18.70
N LEU A 207 13.67 23.32 18.14
CA LEU A 207 12.83 22.31 18.79
C LEU A 207 13.50 21.72 20.05
N ILE A 208 14.82 21.54 20.04
CA ILE A 208 15.59 21.12 21.22
C ILE A 208 15.46 22.17 22.34
N GLU A 209 15.64 23.45 22.02
CA GLU A 209 15.50 24.54 22.99
C GLU A 209 14.07 24.65 23.53
N LEU A 210 13.07 24.43 22.67
CA LEU A 210 11.67 24.35 23.09
C LEU A 210 11.46 23.24 24.12
N PHE A 211 11.98 22.03 23.87
CA PHE A 211 11.87 20.90 24.80
C PHE A 211 12.58 21.14 26.13
N ARG A 212 13.76 21.80 26.11
CA ARG A 212 14.47 22.19 27.33
C ARG A 212 13.66 23.15 28.21
N LYS A 213 12.98 24.10 27.58
CA LYS A 213 12.10 25.06 28.28
C LYS A 213 10.81 24.42 28.78
N GLN A 214 10.19 23.57 27.96
CA GLN A 214 8.88 23.00 28.25
C GLN A 214 8.93 21.82 29.25
N TYR A 215 10.03 21.07 29.26
CA TYR A 215 10.16 19.86 30.06
C TYR A 215 11.43 19.86 30.97
N PRO A 216 11.67 20.89 31.78
CA PRO A 216 12.88 20.98 32.61
C PRO A 216 12.99 19.85 33.63
N GLN A 217 11.86 19.22 34.03
CA GLN A 217 11.80 18.11 34.97
C GLN A 217 12.12 16.75 34.35
N ARG A 218 12.12 16.64 33.01
CA ARG A 218 12.40 15.37 32.29
C ARG A 218 13.91 15.17 32.11
N LYS A 219 14.66 14.91 33.19
CA LYS A 219 16.13 14.80 33.18
C LYS A 219 16.67 13.86 32.10
N ALA A 220 16.00 12.68 31.90
CA ALA A 220 16.42 11.74 30.88
C ALA A 220 16.22 12.27 29.44
N LEU A 221 15.22 13.13 29.21
CA LEU A 221 15.07 13.82 27.93
C LEU A 221 16.21 14.81 27.69
N LEU A 222 16.52 15.65 28.70
CA LEU A 222 17.60 16.63 28.61
C LEU A 222 18.96 15.97 28.37
N ASP A 223 19.22 14.83 28.99
CA ASP A 223 20.43 14.01 28.77
C ASP A 223 20.51 13.48 27.33
N GLU A 224 19.43 12.97 26.76
CA GLU A 224 19.44 12.50 25.37
C GLU A 224 19.52 13.65 24.36
N LEU A 225 18.89 14.80 24.64
CA LEU A 225 18.97 16.00 23.78
C LEU A 225 20.36 16.61 23.73
N SER A 226 21.16 16.45 24.80
CA SER A 226 22.56 16.96 24.80
C SER A 226 23.50 16.19 23.86
N LYS A 227 23.04 15.03 23.33
CA LYS A 227 23.79 14.17 22.41
C LYS A 227 23.41 14.39 20.93
N VAL A 228 22.48 15.28 20.63
CA VAL A 228 21.97 15.58 19.27
C VAL A 228 22.77 16.71 18.64
#